data_8a900a1c42db2a6f745d362999770681
#
_entry.id   8a900a1c42db2a6f745d362999770681
#
_cell.length_a   1.000
_cell.length_b   1.000
_cell.length_c   1.000
_cell.angle_alpha   90.00
_cell.angle_beta   90.00
_cell.angle_gamma   90.00
#
_symmetry.space_group_name_H-M   'P 1'
#
loop_
_entity.id
_entity.type
_entity.pdbx_description
1 polymer ?
#
loop_
_entity_poly.entity_id
_entity_poly.type
_entity_poly.pdbx_seq_one_letter_code
_entity_poly.pdbx_strand_id
1 'polypeptide(L)'
;MTQYRTDVAQVFHEALRSSGVDFAVYLPDSLLDPIERLLDADPGVQSVVCAREDEGLAVAMGAVLGGKTSVALMEGSGLGLSGLILARGLLQRTPLLLIASHDRALGMQFDYHGATRMVGQATLDGLGIPYVVLNSAEMVATTVREAALTVRGQRIPVGLFVPRHLMIRA
;
A
#
# COMPACT_ATOMS: atom_id res chain seq x y z
N MET A 1 -11.96 -8.36 -21.20
CA MET A 1 -11.25 -8.91 -20.04
C MET A 1 -10.14 -7.95 -19.65
N THR A 2 -10.06 -7.55 -18.40
CA THR A 2 -8.98 -6.69 -17.90
C THR A 2 -7.65 -7.44 -17.98
N GLN A 3 -6.67 -6.89 -18.67
CA GLN A 3 -5.35 -7.50 -18.77
C GLN A 3 -4.41 -6.88 -17.76
N TYR A 4 -4.14 -7.61 -16.67
CA TYR A 4 -3.22 -7.18 -15.64
C TYR A 4 -1.75 -7.27 -16.08
N ARG A 5 -0.94 -6.37 -15.54
CA ARG A 5 0.52 -6.39 -15.68
C ARG A 5 1.13 -7.23 -14.56
N THR A 6 1.09 -8.53 -14.73
CA THR A 6 1.68 -9.47 -13.77
C THR A 6 3.20 -9.32 -13.64
N ASP A 7 3.86 -8.82 -14.68
CA ASP A 7 5.27 -8.44 -14.66
C ASP A 7 5.56 -7.38 -13.61
N VAL A 8 4.71 -6.35 -13.51
CA VAL A 8 4.85 -5.28 -12.50
C VAL A 8 4.53 -5.79 -11.10
N ALA A 9 3.49 -6.62 -10.96
CA ALA A 9 3.16 -7.25 -9.68
C ALA A 9 4.33 -8.09 -9.14
N GLN A 10 5.02 -8.82 -10.01
CA GLN A 10 6.20 -9.59 -9.64
C GLN A 10 7.33 -8.69 -9.12
N VAL A 11 7.55 -7.53 -9.75
CA VAL A 11 8.54 -6.54 -9.29
C VAL A 11 8.19 -6.00 -7.90
N PHE A 12 6.90 -5.73 -7.63
CA PHE A 12 6.45 -5.34 -6.28
C PHE A 12 6.76 -6.42 -5.26
N HIS A 13 6.35 -7.66 -5.54
CA HIS A 13 6.56 -8.78 -4.66
C HIS A 13 8.06 -8.97 -4.31
N GLU A 14 8.93 -9.03 -5.32
CA GLU A 14 10.37 -9.19 -5.14
C GLU A 14 10.98 -8.03 -4.33
N ALA A 15 10.56 -6.79 -4.60
CA ALA A 15 11.04 -5.62 -3.88
C ALA A 15 10.59 -5.62 -2.40
N LEU A 16 9.36 -6.03 -2.11
CA LEU A 16 8.84 -6.20 -0.76
C LEU A 16 9.60 -7.28 0.00
N ARG A 17 9.79 -8.45 -0.62
CA ARG A 17 10.53 -9.57 -0.02
C ARG A 17 12.00 -9.21 0.24
N SER A 18 12.67 -8.59 -0.73
CA SER A 18 14.07 -8.14 -0.55
C SER A 18 14.20 -7.04 0.50
N SER A 19 13.13 -6.33 0.79
CA SER A 19 13.03 -5.34 1.88
C SER A 19 12.70 -5.95 3.24
N GLY A 20 12.54 -7.27 3.33
CA GLY A 20 12.32 -8.00 4.56
C GLY A 20 10.84 -8.09 4.98
N VAL A 21 9.89 -7.75 4.11
CA VAL A 21 8.46 -7.90 4.40
C VAL A 21 8.13 -9.37 4.61
N ASP A 22 7.56 -9.69 5.78
CA ASP A 22 7.13 -11.03 6.19
C ASP A 22 5.68 -11.07 6.72
N PHE A 23 4.99 -9.92 6.67
CA PHE A 23 3.59 -9.80 7.07
C PHE A 23 2.84 -8.84 6.13
N ALA A 24 1.73 -9.28 5.58
CA ALA A 24 0.89 -8.48 4.71
C ALA A 24 -0.54 -8.44 5.25
N VAL A 25 -1.14 -7.25 5.26
CA VAL A 25 -2.58 -7.10 5.55
C VAL A 25 -3.21 -6.37 4.39
N TYR A 26 -4.37 -6.82 3.95
CA TYR A 26 -5.08 -6.11 2.90
C TYR A 26 -6.61 -6.25 2.99
N LEU A 27 -7.30 -5.21 2.53
CA LEU A 27 -8.68 -5.31 2.07
C LEU A 27 -8.61 -5.52 0.55
N PRO A 28 -9.20 -6.61 0.00
CA PRO A 28 -9.06 -6.94 -1.41
C PRO A 28 -9.39 -5.77 -2.33
N ASP A 29 -8.44 -5.37 -3.15
CA ASP A 29 -8.57 -4.30 -4.14
C ASP A 29 -8.32 -4.83 -5.54
N SER A 30 -9.25 -4.56 -6.47
CA SER A 30 -9.18 -5.10 -7.82
C SER A 30 -7.92 -4.69 -8.60
N LEU A 31 -7.34 -3.53 -8.30
CA LEU A 31 -6.11 -3.07 -8.95
C LEU A 31 -4.88 -3.75 -8.35
N LEU A 32 -4.87 -3.99 -7.05
CA LEU A 32 -3.75 -4.58 -6.32
C LEU A 32 -3.81 -6.12 -6.24
N ASP A 33 -4.92 -6.75 -6.65
CA ASP A 33 -5.13 -8.21 -6.63
C ASP A 33 -3.94 -9.04 -7.14
N PRO A 34 -3.23 -8.67 -8.22
CA PRO A 34 -2.06 -9.45 -8.64
C PRO A 34 -0.90 -9.42 -7.63
N ILE A 35 -0.75 -8.35 -6.86
CA ILE A 35 0.27 -8.23 -5.80
C ILE A 35 -0.17 -9.04 -4.59
N GLU A 36 -1.45 -8.89 -4.19
CA GLU A 36 -2.06 -9.60 -3.06
C GLU A 36 -1.93 -11.12 -3.22
N ARG A 37 -2.24 -11.66 -4.41
CA ARG A 37 -2.09 -13.09 -4.73
C ARG A 37 -0.65 -13.59 -4.64
N LEU A 38 0.33 -12.78 -5.04
CA LEU A 38 1.74 -13.16 -4.92
C LEU A 38 2.19 -13.21 -3.46
N LEU A 39 1.70 -12.27 -2.62
CA LEU A 39 1.97 -12.28 -1.19
C LEU A 39 1.31 -13.47 -0.49
N ASP A 40 0.06 -13.81 -0.86
CA ASP A 40 -0.65 -14.99 -0.33
C ASP A 40 0.02 -16.32 -0.69
N ALA A 41 0.59 -16.40 -1.89
CA ALA A 41 1.27 -17.60 -2.36
C ALA A 41 2.69 -17.77 -1.80
N ASP A 42 3.26 -16.72 -1.19
CA ASP A 42 4.62 -16.77 -0.65
C ASP A 42 4.63 -17.35 0.78
N PRO A 43 5.23 -18.53 1.01
CA PRO A 43 5.30 -19.14 2.33
C PRO A 43 6.13 -18.33 3.34
N GLY A 44 6.92 -17.37 2.87
CA GLY A 44 7.69 -16.45 3.73
C GLY A 44 6.90 -15.20 4.14
N VAL A 45 5.62 -15.07 3.76
CA VAL A 45 4.74 -13.96 4.13
C VAL A 45 3.50 -14.51 4.81
N GLN A 46 3.21 -14.02 5.99
CA GLN A 46 1.92 -14.25 6.64
C GLN A 46 0.93 -13.19 6.15
N SER A 47 -0.10 -13.59 5.42
CA SER A 47 -1.13 -12.69 4.90
C SER A 47 -2.39 -12.72 5.75
N VAL A 48 -3.02 -11.55 5.91
CA VAL A 48 -4.30 -11.39 6.61
C VAL A 48 -5.24 -10.54 5.77
N VAL A 49 -6.39 -11.07 5.43
CA VAL A 49 -7.48 -10.34 4.79
C VAL A 49 -8.34 -9.70 5.88
N CYS A 50 -8.62 -8.41 5.74
CA CYS A 50 -9.46 -7.67 6.70
C CYS A 50 -10.79 -7.23 6.05
N ALA A 51 -11.75 -6.83 6.86
CA ALA A 51 -13.06 -6.34 6.40
C ALA A 51 -13.13 -4.81 6.31
N ARG A 52 -12.13 -4.11 6.85
CA ARG A 52 -12.01 -2.64 6.86
C ARG A 52 -10.55 -2.24 6.83
N GLU A 53 -10.26 -1.12 6.16
CA GLU A 53 -8.88 -0.65 5.99
C GLU A 53 -8.27 -0.18 7.31
N ASP A 54 -9.04 0.51 8.16
CA ASP A 54 -8.59 0.95 9.48
C ASP A 54 -8.29 -0.23 10.42
N GLU A 55 -9.09 -1.31 10.36
CA GLU A 55 -8.81 -2.57 11.03
C GLU A 55 -7.50 -3.19 10.52
N GLY A 56 -7.34 -3.27 9.19
CA GLY A 56 -6.14 -3.80 8.56
C GLY A 56 -4.89 -3.05 8.99
N LEU A 57 -4.93 -1.71 9.03
CA LEU A 57 -3.81 -0.92 9.54
C LEU A 57 -3.51 -1.18 11.01
N ALA A 58 -4.54 -1.33 11.85
CA ALA A 58 -4.34 -1.65 13.26
C ALA A 58 -3.68 -3.03 13.44
N VAL A 59 -4.08 -4.03 12.65
CA VAL A 59 -3.48 -5.37 12.63
C VAL A 59 -2.02 -5.29 12.16
N ALA A 60 -1.73 -4.57 11.06
CA ALA A 60 -0.38 -4.40 10.54
C ALA A 60 0.55 -3.73 11.57
N MET A 61 0.07 -2.68 12.25
CA MET A 61 0.82 -2.01 13.32
C MET A 61 1.05 -2.94 14.52
N GLY A 62 0.04 -3.74 14.89
CA GLY A 62 0.19 -4.75 15.94
C GLY A 62 1.25 -5.79 15.60
N ALA A 63 1.29 -6.25 14.35
CA ALA A 63 2.31 -7.18 13.86
C ALA A 63 3.72 -6.55 13.92
N VAL A 64 3.86 -5.26 13.57
CA VAL A 64 5.14 -4.54 13.72
C VAL A 64 5.58 -4.49 15.19
N LEU A 65 4.68 -4.23 16.13
CA LEU A 65 5.00 -4.28 17.55
C LEU A 65 5.40 -5.69 18.01
N GLY A 66 4.86 -6.72 17.34
CA GLY A 66 5.24 -8.12 17.51
C GLY A 66 6.54 -8.53 16.80
N GLY A 67 7.25 -7.59 16.18
CA GLY A 67 8.55 -7.83 15.53
C GLY A 67 8.49 -8.19 14.05
N LYS A 68 7.31 -8.07 13.42
CA LYS A 68 7.15 -8.29 11.98
C LYS A 68 7.52 -7.06 11.15
N THR A 69 7.88 -7.28 9.89
CA THR A 69 8.01 -6.23 8.89
C THR A 69 6.75 -6.23 8.03
N SER A 70 5.85 -5.29 8.29
CA SER A 70 4.49 -5.32 7.73
C SER A 70 4.35 -4.40 6.53
N VAL A 71 3.50 -4.82 5.58
CA VAL A 71 2.92 -3.98 4.53
C VAL A 71 1.40 -4.03 4.62
N ALA A 72 0.74 -2.89 4.39
CA ALA A 72 -0.71 -2.81 4.27
C ALA A 72 -1.10 -2.39 2.85
N LEU A 73 -2.03 -3.13 2.21
CA LEU A 73 -2.53 -2.84 0.88
C LEU A 73 -4.04 -2.53 0.94
N MET A 74 -4.48 -1.53 0.19
CA MET A 74 -5.87 -1.09 0.20
C MET A 74 -6.21 -0.17 -0.97
N GLU A 75 -7.47 0.10 -1.17
CA GLU A 75 -7.89 1.23 -1.99
C GLU A 75 -7.47 2.55 -1.34
N GLY A 76 -7.10 3.55 -2.16
CA GLY A 76 -6.68 4.85 -1.65
C GLY A 76 -7.72 5.59 -0.82
N SER A 77 -9.02 5.32 -1.02
CA SER A 77 -10.12 5.84 -0.17
C SER A 77 -10.04 5.32 1.27
N GLY A 78 -9.53 4.12 1.47
CA GLY A 78 -9.32 3.53 2.78
C GLY A 78 -8.36 4.30 3.68
N LEU A 79 -7.42 5.05 3.08
CA LEU A 79 -6.56 5.96 3.84
C LEU A 79 -7.37 7.07 4.54
N GLY A 80 -8.43 7.57 3.88
CA GLY A 80 -9.34 8.54 4.48
C GLY A 80 -10.07 7.99 5.70
N LEU A 81 -10.53 6.75 5.63
CA LEU A 81 -11.15 6.04 6.77
C LEU A 81 -10.14 5.82 7.91
N SER A 82 -8.89 5.68 7.58
CA SER A 82 -7.81 5.25 8.49
C SER A 82 -7.10 6.39 9.21
N GLY A 83 -7.52 7.65 9.04
CA GLY A 83 -6.81 8.83 9.55
C GLY A 83 -6.45 8.74 11.04
N LEU A 84 -7.35 8.26 11.91
CA LEU A 84 -7.08 8.11 13.34
C LEU A 84 -5.99 7.05 13.63
N ILE A 85 -6.04 5.93 12.93
CA ILE A 85 -5.05 4.84 13.13
C ILE A 85 -3.68 5.30 12.64
N LEU A 86 -3.61 5.99 11.49
CA LEU A 86 -2.37 6.56 10.99
C LEU A 86 -1.76 7.60 11.94
N ALA A 87 -2.59 8.48 12.51
CA ALA A 87 -2.15 9.45 13.52
C ALA A 87 -1.56 8.75 14.77
N ARG A 88 -2.20 7.68 15.23
CA ARG A 88 -1.67 6.85 16.33
C ARG A 88 -0.35 6.18 15.96
N GLY A 89 -0.23 5.66 14.74
CA GLY A 89 1.01 5.09 14.22
C GLY A 89 2.17 6.06 14.24
N LEU A 90 1.94 7.33 13.85
CA LEU A 90 2.93 8.40 13.95
C LEU A 90 3.36 8.66 15.39
N LEU A 91 2.40 8.82 16.31
CA LEU A 91 2.69 9.06 17.73
C LEU A 91 3.45 7.91 18.39
N GLN A 92 3.14 6.68 18.02
CA GLN A 92 3.79 5.46 18.52
C GLN A 92 5.10 5.14 17.80
N ARG A 93 5.45 5.91 16.77
CA ARG A 93 6.60 5.63 15.90
C ARG A 93 6.58 4.21 15.34
N THR A 94 5.42 3.80 14.82
CA THR A 94 5.23 2.47 14.24
C THR A 94 5.59 2.51 12.76
N PRO A 95 6.69 1.85 12.35
CA PRO A 95 7.09 1.80 10.95
C PRO A 95 6.10 0.94 10.14
N LEU A 96 5.50 1.49 9.09
CA LEU A 96 4.56 0.76 8.23
C LEU A 96 4.64 1.22 6.80
N LEU A 97 4.79 0.28 5.87
CA LEU A 97 4.68 0.55 4.44
C LEU A 97 3.22 0.42 4.01
N LEU A 98 2.72 1.48 3.36
CA LEU A 98 1.35 1.55 2.83
C LEU A 98 1.43 1.47 1.30
N ILE A 99 0.66 0.57 0.69
CA ILE A 99 0.47 0.49 -0.77
C ILE A 99 -1.01 0.71 -1.04
N ALA A 100 -1.33 1.79 -1.73
CA ALA A 100 -2.72 2.14 -2.00
C ALA A 100 -2.97 2.27 -3.50
N SER A 101 -4.08 1.72 -3.99
CA SER A 101 -4.51 2.00 -5.34
C SER A 101 -4.81 3.50 -5.51
N HIS A 102 -4.53 4.02 -6.69
CA HIS A 102 -4.66 5.45 -6.97
C HIS A 102 -5.46 5.70 -8.23
N ASP A 103 -6.58 6.37 -8.05
CA ASP A 103 -7.43 6.80 -9.14
C ASP A 103 -7.14 8.25 -9.52
N ARG A 104 -6.73 8.43 -10.77
CA ARG A 104 -6.54 9.77 -11.37
C ARG A 104 -7.88 10.31 -11.89
N ALA A 105 -7.97 11.64 -11.99
CA ALA A 105 -9.15 12.28 -12.57
C ALA A 105 -9.40 11.91 -14.03
N LEU A 106 -8.31 11.67 -14.80
CA LEU A 106 -8.39 11.35 -16.23
C LEU A 106 -8.35 9.84 -16.45
N GLY A 107 -9.25 9.34 -17.31
CA GLY A 107 -9.35 7.92 -17.65
C GLY A 107 -10.21 7.09 -16.71
N MET A 108 -10.80 7.68 -15.67
CA MET A 108 -11.73 7.01 -14.77
C MET A 108 -13.16 7.06 -15.32
N GLN A 109 -13.84 5.92 -15.29
CA GLN A 109 -15.18 5.77 -15.87
C GLN A 109 -16.31 5.91 -14.83
N PHE A 110 -15.98 5.86 -13.54
CA PHE A 110 -16.97 5.84 -12.46
C PHE A 110 -16.71 6.94 -11.44
N ASP A 111 -17.74 7.66 -11.07
CA ASP A 111 -17.68 8.81 -10.16
C ASP A 111 -17.23 8.42 -8.74
N TYR A 112 -17.55 7.20 -8.27
CA TYR A 112 -17.17 6.75 -6.93
C TYR A 112 -15.65 6.65 -6.74
N HIS A 113 -14.88 6.45 -7.81
CA HIS A 113 -13.41 6.53 -7.76
C HIS A 113 -12.91 7.94 -7.41
N GLY A 114 -13.77 8.96 -7.57
CA GLY A 114 -13.45 10.33 -7.14
C GLY A 114 -13.15 10.44 -5.64
N ALA A 115 -13.77 9.60 -4.81
CA ALA A 115 -13.51 9.58 -3.37
C ALA A 115 -12.04 9.24 -3.06
N THR A 116 -11.46 8.26 -3.74
CA THR A 116 -10.05 7.88 -3.59
C THR A 116 -9.13 9.06 -3.83
N ARG A 117 -9.38 9.82 -4.92
CA ARG A 117 -8.60 11.04 -5.24
C ARG A 117 -8.76 12.14 -4.20
N MET A 118 -9.98 12.30 -3.64
CA MET A 118 -10.28 13.38 -2.70
C MET A 118 -9.68 13.14 -1.31
N VAL A 119 -9.60 11.90 -0.85
CA VAL A 119 -9.25 11.61 0.54
C VAL A 119 -7.89 10.93 0.71
N GLY A 120 -7.44 10.14 -0.24
CA GLY A 120 -6.22 9.34 -0.06
C GLY A 120 -4.97 10.19 0.20
N GLN A 121 -4.58 11.01 -0.76
CA GLN A 121 -3.43 11.90 -0.61
C GLN A 121 -3.66 12.97 0.47
N ALA A 122 -4.86 13.58 0.51
CA ALA A 122 -5.19 14.62 1.48
C ALA A 122 -5.04 14.13 2.93
N THR A 123 -5.33 12.87 3.22
CA THR A 123 -5.13 12.28 4.55
C THR A 123 -3.65 12.18 4.88
N LEU A 124 -2.82 11.71 3.95
CA LEU A 124 -1.37 11.62 4.18
C LEU A 124 -0.73 13.01 4.31
N ASP A 125 -1.13 13.96 3.44
CA ASP A 125 -0.69 15.37 3.52
C ASP A 125 -1.05 15.99 4.87
N GLY A 126 -2.30 15.84 5.31
CA GLY A 126 -2.79 16.39 6.57
C GLY A 126 -2.08 15.83 7.81
N LEU A 127 -1.57 14.61 7.73
CA LEU A 127 -0.80 13.94 8.78
C LEU A 127 0.71 14.12 8.65
N GLY A 128 1.19 14.71 7.54
CA GLY A 128 2.62 14.83 7.25
C GLY A 128 3.30 13.49 6.97
N ILE A 129 2.55 12.48 6.50
CA ILE A 129 3.09 11.18 6.13
C ILE A 129 3.66 11.27 4.71
N PRO A 130 4.95 10.99 4.50
CA PRO A 130 5.55 11.02 3.17
C PRO A 130 4.97 9.92 2.28
N TYR A 131 4.80 10.24 1.00
CA TYR A 131 4.34 9.28 0.01
C TYR A 131 4.90 9.57 -1.38
N VAL A 132 4.82 8.57 -2.25
CA VAL A 132 5.16 8.68 -3.67
C VAL A 132 4.01 8.16 -4.51
N VAL A 133 3.64 8.90 -5.56
CA VAL A 133 2.77 8.39 -6.63
C VAL A 133 3.67 7.79 -7.71
N LEU A 134 3.58 6.49 -7.91
CA LEU A 134 4.39 5.78 -8.90
C LEU A 134 3.95 6.16 -10.31
N ASN A 135 4.91 6.47 -11.18
CA ASN A 135 4.63 6.92 -12.54
C ASN A 135 5.05 5.92 -13.62
N SER A 136 5.98 5.03 -13.33
CA SER A 136 6.43 4.01 -14.27
C SER A 136 6.83 2.71 -13.57
N ALA A 137 6.83 1.60 -14.31
CA ALA A 137 7.20 0.29 -13.81
C ALA A 137 8.67 0.20 -13.36
N GLU A 138 9.54 0.94 -14.05
CA GLU A 138 10.98 0.98 -13.76
C GLU A 138 11.28 1.57 -12.38
N MET A 139 10.41 2.45 -11.87
CA MET A 139 10.56 3.05 -10.54
C MET A 139 10.21 2.10 -9.40
N VAL A 140 9.35 1.10 -9.64
CA VAL A 140 8.72 0.30 -8.58
C VAL A 140 9.75 -0.29 -7.63
N ALA A 141 10.71 -1.05 -8.15
CA ALA A 141 11.68 -1.75 -7.31
C ALA A 141 12.52 -0.80 -6.45
N THR A 142 12.97 0.31 -7.01
CA THR A 142 13.78 1.29 -6.29
C THR A 142 12.95 2.03 -5.25
N THR A 143 11.75 2.50 -5.65
CA THR A 143 10.87 3.25 -4.73
C THR A 143 10.38 2.40 -3.56
N VAL A 144 10.04 1.12 -3.78
CA VAL A 144 9.66 0.21 -2.68
C VAL A 144 10.81 0.05 -1.69
N ARG A 145 12.05 -0.16 -2.18
CA ARG A 145 13.22 -0.29 -1.29
C ARG A 145 13.52 1.00 -0.51
N GLU A 146 13.47 2.15 -1.17
CA GLU A 146 13.69 3.46 -0.53
C GLU A 146 12.62 3.77 0.51
N ALA A 147 11.34 3.50 0.20
CA ALA A 147 10.24 3.62 1.15
C ALA A 147 10.44 2.71 2.36
N ALA A 148 10.82 1.46 2.16
CA ALA A 148 11.11 0.52 3.25
C ALA A 148 12.31 0.96 4.11
N LEU A 149 13.34 1.56 3.51
CA LEU A 149 14.46 2.15 4.26
C LEU A 149 13.99 3.34 5.10
N THR A 150 13.15 4.21 4.53
CA THR A 150 12.58 5.38 5.23
C THR A 150 11.68 4.93 6.40
N VAL A 151 10.80 3.98 6.15
CA VAL A 151 9.92 3.37 7.17
C VAL A 151 10.74 2.90 8.37
N ARG A 152 11.80 2.13 8.12
CA ARG A 152 12.66 1.59 9.20
C ARG A 152 13.50 2.66 9.86
N GLY A 153 14.15 3.52 9.08
CA GLY A 153 15.09 4.52 9.59
C GLY A 153 14.43 5.61 10.39
N GLN A 154 13.29 6.12 9.91
CA GLN A 154 12.56 7.20 10.56
C GLN A 154 11.46 6.70 11.53
N ARG A 155 11.12 5.42 11.47
CA ARG A 155 10.05 4.78 12.26
C ARG A 155 8.71 5.51 12.09
N ILE A 156 8.30 5.72 10.84
CA ILE A 156 7.04 6.35 10.44
C ILE A 156 6.34 5.53 9.36
N PRO A 157 5.03 5.69 9.18
CA PRO A 157 4.35 5.22 7.97
C PRO A 157 4.89 5.94 6.71
N VAL A 158 4.93 5.23 5.58
CA VAL A 158 5.24 5.80 4.25
C VAL A 158 4.25 5.22 3.25
N GLY A 159 3.70 6.07 2.37
CA GLY A 159 2.71 5.69 1.36
C GLY A 159 3.31 5.52 -0.05
N LEU A 160 2.84 4.49 -0.76
CA LEU A 160 3.05 4.34 -2.20
C LEU A 160 1.68 4.27 -2.88
N PHE A 161 1.40 5.20 -3.77
CA PHE A 161 0.20 5.15 -4.60
C PHE A 161 0.48 4.47 -5.92
N VAL A 162 -0.35 3.49 -6.26
CA VAL A 162 -0.25 2.66 -7.47
C VAL A 162 -1.36 3.06 -8.45
N PRO A 163 -1.05 3.84 -9.49
CA PRO A 163 -2.04 4.22 -10.50
C PRO A 163 -2.41 3.05 -11.41
N ARG A 164 -3.66 3.09 -11.92
CA ARG A 164 -4.23 2.07 -12.80
C ARG A 164 -3.31 1.69 -13.98
N HIS A 165 -2.68 2.65 -14.63
CA HIS A 165 -1.84 2.40 -15.81
C HIS A 165 -0.58 1.57 -15.52
N LEU A 166 -0.19 1.43 -14.25
CA LEU A 166 0.90 0.54 -13.85
C LEU A 166 0.48 -0.92 -13.80
N MET A 167 -0.77 -1.20 -13.41
CA MET A 167 -1.25 -2.56 -13.14
C MET A 167 -2.12 -3.12 -14.25
N ILE A 168 -2.64 -2.27 -15.14
CA ILE A 168 -3.56 -2.68 -16.21
C ILE A 168 -3.04 -2.16 -17.54
N ARG A 169 -2.94 -3.06 -18.52
CA ARG A 169 -2.63 -2.70 -19.91
C ARG A 169 -3.83 -1.99 -20.54
N ALA A 170 -3.53 -0.98 -21.36
CA ALA A 170 -4.54 -0.25 -22.14
C ALA A 170 -5.21 -1.13 -23.20
#